data_fa1d5ed1abf406c6e58d1c301a4d5def
#
_entry.id   fa1d5ed1abf406c6e58d1c301a4d5def
#
_cell.length_a   1.000
_cell.length_b   1.000
_cell.length_c   1.000
_cell.angle_alpha   90.00
_cell.angle_beta   90.00
_cell.angle_gamma   90.00
#
_symmetry.space_group_name_H-M   'P 1'
#
loop_
_entity.id
_entity.type
_entity.pdbx_description
1 polymer ?
#
loop_
_entity_poly.entity_id
_entity_poly.type
_entity_poly.pdbx_seq_one_letter_code
_entity_poly.pdbx_strand_id
1 'polypeptide(L)'
;MKRQFVFFAMMIFAVMVFAQGVYTKPCTDKALEKKAVKWVNSGKWRNGFKMATPHESVNVVEFYTQYKKNPEQWKAMFKWLSTRDLLTIEKGKYTIEGTKLIASVEDSENGDLSERKSESHYKHIDFQFVVKGTERFGIIDHETSKPNSQYRPDVIHYEYDNNKTLFYDSTPDKFFIFFPDDWHIAKINTCLLYTSPSPRD
;
A
#
# COMPACT_ATOMS: atom_id res chain seq x y z
N MET A 1 0.15 -20.57 1.62
CA MET A 1 -0.61 -19.69 0.70
C MET A 1 -0.98 -18.43 1.46
N LYS A 2 -0.64 -17.28 0.91
CA LYS A 2 -0.86 -15.96 1.49
C LYS A 2 -2.11 -15.35 0.87
N ARG A 3 -2.92 -14.68 1.67
CA ARG A 3 -4.13 -14.02 1.19
C ARG A 3 -3.95 -12.51 1.25
N GLN A 4 -4.00 -11.89 0.09
CA GLN A 4 -3.75 -10.46 -0.09
C GLN A 4 -4.97 -9.78 -0.73
N PHE A 5 -5.22 -8.54 -0.32
CA PHE A 5 -6.22 -7.67 -0.92
C PHE A 5 -5.52 -6.46 -1.52
N VAL A 6 -5.66 -6.31 -2.83
CA VAL A 6 -5.20 -5.13 -3.56
C VAL A 6 -6.42 -4.34 -3.99
N PHE A 7 -6.48 -3.07 -3.60
CA PHE A 7 -7.56 -2.19 -3.97
C PHE A 7 -7.04 -1.14 -4.95
N PHE A 8 -7.60 -1.15 -6.14
CA PHE A 8 -7.35 -0.12 -7.13
C PHE A 8 -8.49 0.90 -7.09
N ALA A 9 -8.19 2.10 -6.65
CA ALA A 9 -9.13 3.20 -6.67
C ALA A 9 -8.83 4.11 -7.86
N MET A 10 -9.70 4.11 -8.87
CA MET A 10 -9.60 5.04 -9.98
C MET A 10 -10.17 6.38 -9.55
N MET A 11 -9.32 7.30 -9.07
CA MET A 11 -9.70 8.68 -8.83
C MET A 11 -9.41 9.52 -10.07
N ILE A 12 -10.45 9.78 -10.88
CA ILE A 12 -10.35 10.75 -11.96
C ILE A 12 -10.57 12.13 -11.36
N PHE A 13 -9.49 12.83 -11.07
CA PHE A 13 -9.52 14.28 -10.86
C PHE A 13 -8.43 14.92 -11.71
N ALA A 14 -8.86 15.75 -12.66
CA ALA A 14 -7.98 16.69 -13.33
C ALA A 14 -7.61 17.79 -12.32
N VAL A 15 -6.55 17.58 -11.57
CA VAL A 15 -5.84 18.64 -10.83
C VAL A 15 -4.38 18.32 -10.96
N MET A 16 -3.60 19.25 -11.49
CA MET A 16 -2.15 19.20 -11.39
C MET A 16 -1.80 19.20 -9.89
N VAL A 17 -1.49 18.05 -9.35
CA VAL A 17 -0.91 17.91 -8.03
C VAL A 17 0.54 17.49 -8.26
N PHE A 18 1.46 18.31 -7.81
CA PHE A 18 2.86 17.94 -7.70
C PHE A 18 2.95 16.75 -6.75
N ALA A 19 3.26 15.61 -7.30
CA ALA A 19 3.41 14.36 -6.57
C ALA A 19 4.67 14.43 -5.71
N GLN A 20 4.56 14.00 -4.48
CA GLN A 20 5.70 13.84 -3.57
C GLN A 20 5.59 12.44 -2.96
N GLY A 21 6.52 11.57 -3.31
CA GLY A 21 6.57 10.17 -2.90
C GLY A 21 6.98 9.94 -1.44
N VAL A 22 7.13 8.71 -1.04
CA VAL A 22 7.37 8.23 0.33
C VAL A 22 8.76 8.58 0.87
N TYR A 23 9.74 8.85 0.05
CA TYR A 23 10.76 9.82 0.42
C TYR A 23 10.09 11.19 0.45
N THR A 24 8.96 11.23 1.15
CA THR A 24 8.14 12.43 1.28
C THR A 24 9.02 13.51 1.86
N LYS A 25 9.19 14.56 1.08
CA LYS A 25 9.65 15.81 1.68
C LYS A 25 8.80 16.04 2.91
N PRO A 26 9.43 16.27 4.08
CA PRO A 26 8.67 16.47 5.31
C PRO A 26 7.55 17.46 5.06
N CYS A 27 6.35 17.16 5.54
CA CYS A 27 5.24 18.10 5.44
C CYS A 27 5.67 19.44 6.05
N THR A 28 5.71 20.46 5.23
CA THR A 28 6.13 21.81 5.68
C THR A 28 5.06 22.46 6.56
N ASP A 29 3.79 22.05 6.42
CA ASP A 29 2.68 22.49 7.27
C ASP A 29 2.59 21.60 8.52
N LYS A 30 3.26 22.00 9.57
CA LYS A 30 3.26 21.30 10.86
C LYS A 30 1.88 21.25 11.54
N ALA A 31 0.98 22.19 11.24
CA ALA A 31 -0.37 22.17 11.76
C ALA A 31 -1.20 21.08 11.08
N LEU A 32 -1.07 20.94 9.76
CA LEU A 32 -1.70 19.88 8.98
C LEU A 32 -1.17 18.50 9.40
N GLU A 33 0.14 18.35 9.55
CA GLU A 33 0.77 17.12 10.02
C GLU A 33 0.21 16.68 11.38
N LYS A 34 0.22 17.56 12.37
CA LYS A 34 -0.35 17.29 13.70
C LYS A 34 -1.83 16.91 13.64
N LYS A 35 -2.59 17.57 12.77
CA LYS A 35 -4.02 17.28 12.55
C LYS A 35 -4.22 15.90 11.94
N ALA A 36 -3.42 15.53 10.93
CA ALA A 36 -3.47 14.25 10.28
C ALA A 36 -3.13 13.10 11.25
N VAL A 37 -2.02 13.23 11.99
CA VAL A 37 -1.61 12.26 13.01
C VAL A 37 -2.71 12.07 14.08
N LYS A 38 -3.27 13.16 14.59
CA LYS A 38 -4.37 13.09 15.57
C LYS A 38 -5.60 12.39 15.00
N TRP A 39 -5.91 12.63 13.73
CA TRP A 39 -7.05 12.02 13.06
C TRP A 39 -6.82 10.52 12.83
N VAL A 40 -5.64 10.10 12.34
CA VAL A 40 -5.29 8.69 12.17
C VAL A 40 -5.39 7.95 13.50
N ASN A 41 -4.79 8.50 14.56
CA ASN A 41 -4.81 7.91 15.90
C ASN A 41 -6.22 7.84 16.51
N SER A 42 -7.13 8.74 16.11
CA SER A 42 -8.52 8.71 16.57
C SER A 42 -9.34 7.53 16.04
N GLY A 43 -8.87 6.87 14.98
CA GLY A 43 -9.58 5.77 14.32
C GLY A 43 -10.89 6.16 13.63
N LYS A 44 -11.20 7.45 13.47
CA LYS A 44 -12.47 7.93 12.84
C LYS A 44 -12.61 7.53 11.37
N TRP A 45 -11.53 7.12 10.73
CA TRP A 45 -11.51 6.63 9.35
C TRP A 45 -11.98 5.17 9.21
N ARG A 46 -11.96 4.40 10.30
CA ARG A 46 -12.08 2.94 10.28
C ARG A 46 -13.41 2.40 9.79
N ASN A 47 -14.49 3.13 9.96
CA ASN A 47 -15.85 2.70 9.58
C ASN A 47 -16.17 1.22 9.87
N GLY A 48 -15.80 0.76 11.08
CA GLY A 48 -15.96 -0.62 11.53
C GLY A 48 -14.76 -1.53 11.33
N PHE A 49 -13.79 -1.17 10.47
CA PHE A 49 -12.59 -1.95 10.24
C PHE A 49 -11.65 -1.93 11.46
N LYS A 50 -11.34 -3.11 12.02
CA LYS A 50 -10.55 -3.24 13.26
C LYS A 50 -9.31 -4.14 13.11
N MET A 51 -9.16 -4.84 11.98
CA MET A 51 -8.13 -5.87 11.81
C MET A 51 -6.71 -5.31 11.79
N ALA A 52 -6.53 -4.13 11.20
CA ALA A 52 -5.19 -3.57 11.01
C ALA A 52 -5.11 -2.06 11.27
N THR A 53 -3.90 -1.57 11.39
CA THR A 53 -3.53 -0.15 11.46
C THR A 53 -2.67 0.23 10.26
N PRO A 54 -2.59 1.52 9.87
CA PRO A 54 -1.61 1.93 8.88
C PRO A 54 -0.20 1.57 9.36
N HIS A 55 0.63 1.08 8.43
CA HIS A 55 2.06 0.93 8.67
C HIS A 55 2.69 2.31 8.85
N GLU A 56 3.80 2.40 9.59
CA GLU A 56 4.50 3.67 9.88
C GLU A 56 5.06 4.38 8.64
N SER A 57 5.27 3.65 7.53
CA SER A 57 5.66 4.23 6.24
C SER A 57 4.53 4.92 5.49
N VAL A 58 3.27 4.74 5.90
CA VAL A 58 2.13 5.38 5.25
C VAL A 58 2.17 6.89 5.47
N ASN A 59 2.10 7.65 4.38
CA ASN A 59 1.98 9.10 4.45
C ASN A 59 0.63 9.51 5.06
N VAL A 60 0.64 9.75 6.38
CA VAL A 60 -0.60 10.06 7.14
C VAL A 60 -1.23 11.40 6.72
N VAL A 61 -0.42 12.34 6.23
CA VAL A 61 -0.93 13.64 5.74
C VAL A 61 -1.70 13.43 4.45
N GLU A 62 -1.14 12.64 3.55
CA GLU A 62 -1.80 12.31 2.28
C GLU A 62 -3.04 11.45 2.53
N PHE A 63 -2.97 10.45 3.42
CA PHE A 63 -4.13 9.66 3.81
C PHE A 63 -5.27 10.55 4.34
N TYR A 64 -4.97 11.46 5.25
CA TYR A 64 -5.95 12.42 5.77
C TYR A 64 -6.54 13.27 4.64
N THR A 65 -5.70 13.81 3.77
CA THR A 65 -6.09 14.70 2.68
C THR A 65 -6.98 13.99 1.68
N GLN A 66 -6.59 12.80 1.23
CA GLN A 66 -7.37 12.01 0.26
C GLN A 66 -8.68 11.51 0.87
N TYR A 67 -8.66 11.11 2.15
CA TYR A 67 -9.89 10.76 2.85
C TYR A 67 -10.87 11.94 2.91
N LYS A 68 -10.37 13.16 3.17
CA LYS A 68 -11.21 14.36 3.20
C LYS A 68 -11.76 14.76 1.83
N LYS A 69 -11.00 14.53 0.76
CA LYS A 69 -11.45 14.78 -0.62
C LYS A 69 -12.58 13.85 -1.03
N ASN A 70 -12.56 12.59 -0.62
CA ASN A 70 -13.54 11.59 -1.03
C ASN A 70 -13.92 10.63 0.11
N PRO A 71 -14.54 11.16 1.18
CA PRO A 71 -14.82 10.35 2.38
C PRO A 71 -15.74 9.17 2.11
N GLU A 72 -16.65 9.24 1.15
CA GLU A 72 -17.61 8.18 0.88
C GLU A 72 -16.94 6.94 0.29
N GLN A 73 -15.97 7.10 -0.62
CA GLN A 73 -15.22 5.94 -1.13
C GLN A 73 -14.39 5.27 -0.04
N TRP A 74 -13.68 6.05 0.78
CA TRP A 74 -12.91 5.50 1.90
C TRP A 74 -13.80 4.78 2.92
N LYS A 75 -14.93 5.36 3.28
CA LYS A 75 -15.91 4.72 4.17
C LYS A 75 -16.44 3.42 3.56
N ALA A 76 -16.80 3.43 2.28
CA ALA A 76 -17.27 2.23 1.59
C ALA A 76 -16.22 1.12 1.59
N MET A 77 -14.94 1.45 1.32
CA MET A 77 -13.83 0.50 1.38
C MET A 77 -13.69 -0.12 2.77
N PHE A 78 -13.57 0.70 3.81
CA PHE A 78 -13.42 0.19 5.17
C PHE A 78 -14.66 -0.58 5.65
N LYS A 79 -15.86 -0.17 5.23
CA LYS A 79 -17.10 -0.91 5.49
C LYS A 79 -17.05 -2.26 4.79
N TRP A 80 -16.64 -2.32 3.53
CA TRP A 80 -16.52 -3.56 2.76
C TRP A 80 -15.56 -4.53 3.45
N LEU A 81 -14.39 -4.07 3.89
CA LEU A 81 -13.41 -4.85 4.65
C LEU A 81 -13.96 -5.34 6.00
N SER A 82 -14.77 -4.53 6.70
CA SER A 82 -15.27 -4.84 8.04
C SER A 82 -16.45 -5.80 8.08
N THR A 83 -17.13 -6.00 6.95
CA THR A 83 -18.38 -6.79 6.87
C THR A 83 -18.22 -8.15 6.22
N ARG A 84 -17.00 -8.53 5.85
CA ARG A 84 -16.69 -9.81 5.21
C ARG A 84 -15.74 -10.63 6.05
N ASP A 85 -15.88 -11.95 5.96
CA ASP A 85 -14.84 -12.85 6.42
C ASP A 85 -13.71 -12.87 5.40
N LEU A 86 -12.68 -12.05 5.64
CA LEU A 86 -11.56 -11.88 4.73
C LEU A 86 -10.66 -13.13 4.63
N LEU A 87 -10.77 -14.07 5.58
CA LEU A 87 -9.99 -15.31 5.54
C LEU A 87 -10.61 -16.34 4.59
N THR A 88 -11.93 -16.29 4.39
CA THR A 88 -12.68 -17.28 3.61
C THR A 88 -13.25 -16.74 2.29
N ILE A 89 -13.27 -15.43 2.10
CA ILE A 89 -13.78 -14.82 0.86
C ILE A 89 -13.09 -15.43 -0.38
N GLU A 90 -13.86 -15.74 -1.40
CA GLU A 90 -13.33 -16.31 -2.64
C GLU A 90 -12.36 -15.35 -3.36
N LYS A 91 -11.42 -15.95 -4.10
CA LYS A 91 -10.52 -15.16 -4.96
C LYS A 91 -11.30 -14.51 -6.10
N GLY A 92 -10.91 -13.31 -6.45
CA GLY A 92 -11.56 -12.59 -7.56
C GLY A 92 -11.50 -11.08 -7.40
N LYS A 93 -12.16 -10.42 -8.33
CA LYS A 93 -12.32 -8.96 -8.33
C LYS A 93 -13.73 -8.58 -7.91
N TYR A 94 -13.83 -7.69 -6.95
CA TYR A 94 -15.09 -7.23 -6.39
C TYR A 94 -15.23 -5.72 -6.60
N THR A 95 -16.26 -5.31 -7.29
CA THR A 95 -16.64 -3.90 -7.33
C THR A 95 -17.32 -3.53 -6.03
N ILE A 96 -16.87 -2.48 -5.37
CA ILE A 96 -17.51 -1.98 -4.15
C ILE A 96 -18.66 -1.08 -4.57
N GLU A 97 -19.89 -1.50 -4.24
CA GLU A 97 -21.12 -0.85 -4.63
C GLU A 97 -21.12 0.65 -4.26
N GLY A 98 -21.63 1.49 -5.18
CA GLY A 98 -21.69 2.94 -5.02
C GLY A 98 -20.35 3.66 -5.16
N THR A 99 -19.29 2.94 -5.57
CA THR A 99 -17.94 3.50 -5.72
C THR A 99 -17.29 3.11 -7.06
N LYS A 100 -16.11 3.64 -7.31
CA LYS A 100 -15.22 3.19 -8.41
C LYS A 100 -14.12 2.24 -7.92
N LEU A 101 -14.24 1.73 -6.69
CA LEU A 101 -13.23 0.87 -6.08
C LEU A 101 -13.38 -0.57 -6.58
N ILE A 102 -12.26 -1.20 -6.85
CA ILE A 102 -12.16 -2.63 -7.13
C ILE A 102 -11.27 -3.26 -6.07
N ALA A 103 -11.80 -4.24 -5.34
CA ALA A 103 -11.04 -5.07 -4.45
C ALA A 103 -10.58 -6.33 -5.21
N SER A 104 -9.27 -6.55 -5.31
CA SER A 104 -8.70 -7.79 -5.80
C SER A 104 -8.33 -8.69 -4.63
N VAL A 105 -8.91 -9.89 -4.59
CA VAL A 105 -8.62 -10.91 -3.57
C VAL A 105 -7.82 -12.00 -4.23
N GLU A 106 -6.62 -12.26 -3.75
CA GLU A 106 -5.74 -13.27 -4.32
C GLU A 106 -4.97 -14.04 -3.26
N ASP A 107 -4.63 -15.30 -3.56
CA ASP A 107 -3.58 -16.01 -2.86
C ASP A 107 -2.31 -15.77 -3.67
N SER A 108 -1.42 -14.92 -3.15
CA SER A 108 -0.20 -14.60 -3.85
C SER A 108 1.00 -15.34 -3.28
N GLU A 109 1.94 -15.67 -4.15
CA GLU A 109 3.25 -16.16 -3.79
C GLU A 109 4.24 -15.00 -3.85
N ASN A 110 5.05 -14.88 -2.80
CA ASN A 110 6.18 -13.97 -2.86
C ASN A 110 7.26 -14.59 -3.74
N GLY A 111 8.04 -13.74 -4.41
CA GLY A 111 9.18 -14.15 -5.20
C GLY A 111 10.45 -13.43 -4.81
N ASP A 112 11.54 -13.83 -5.40
CA ASP A 112 12.82 -13.17 -5.18
C ASP A 112 12.79 -11.74 -5.71
N LEU A 113 13.50 -10.84 -5.03
CA LEU A 113 13.54 -9.42 -5.40
C LEU A 113 13.93 -9.21 -6.87
N SER A 114 14.84 -10.02 -7.39
CA SER A 114 15.29 -9.97 -8.79
C SER A 114 14.19 -10.26 -9.82
N GLU A 115 13.11 -10.92 -9.40
CA GLU A 115 11.96 -11.25 -10.25
C GLU A 115 10.81 -10.24 -10.09
N ARG A 116 10.95 -9.29 -9.18
CA ARG A 116 9.91 -8.29 -8.90
C ARG A 116 10.19 -6.99 -9.63
N LYS A 117 9.12 -6.38 -10.11
CA LYS A 117 9.18 -5.05 -10.73
C LYS A 117 8.82 -4.00 -9.73
N SER A 118 9.53 -2.91 -9.80
CA SER A 118 9.14 -1.68 -9.14
C SER A 118 7.99 -1.03 -9.89
N GLU A 119 7.13 -0.31 -9.21
CA GLU A 119 6.04 0.42 -9.86
C GLU A 119 5.64 1.67 -9.08
N SER A 120 5.00 2.59 -9.79
CA SER A 120 4.14 3.61 -9.23
C SER A 120 2.96 3.87 -10.15
N HIS A 121 1.96 4.54 -9.62
CA HIS A 121 0.73 4.87 -10.32
C HIS A 121 0.64 6.37 -10.58
N TYR A 122 0.05 6.75 -11.70
CA TYR A 122 -0.19 8.16 -12.01
C TYR A 122 -1.46 8.69 -11.33
N LYS A 123 -2.50 7.84 -11.20
CA LYS A 123 -3.83 8.25 -10.71
C LYS A 123 -4.38 7.36 -9.62
N HIS A 124 -3.97 6.09 -9.56
CA HIS A 124 -4.50 5.15 -8.58
C HIS A 124 -3.81 5.28 -7.23
N ILE A 125 -4.56 4.94 -6.20
CA ILE A 125 -4.05 4.72 -4.86
C ILE A 125 -4.16 3.23 -4.59
N ASP A 126 -3.07 2.60 -4.21
CA ASP A 126 -3.05 1.20 -3.82
C ASP A 126 -3.20 1.07 -2.32
N PHE A 127 -4.24 0.37 -1.90
CA PHE A 127 -4.39 -0.09 -0.52
C PHE A 127 -4.02 -1.56 -0.48
N GLN A 128 -2.92 -1.89 0.20
CA GLN A 128 -2.36 -3.23 0.30
C GLN A 128 -2.57 -3.78 1.71
N PHE A 129 -3.23 -4.94 1.83
CA PHE A 129 -3.51 -5.57 3.12
C PHE A 129 -3.33 -7.09 3.04
N VAL A 130 -2.36 -7.61 3.76
CA VAL A 130 -2.08 -9.04 3.89
C VAL A 130 -2.90 -9.60 5.05
N VAL A 131 -3.95 -10.37 4.73
CA VAL A 131 -4.86 -10.93 5.75
C VAL A 131 -4.28 -12.17 6.43
N LYS A 132 -3.41 -12.91 5.72
CA LYS A 132 -2.77 -14.13 6.21
C LYS A 132 -1.38 -14.28 5.63
N GLY A 133 -0.41 -14.58 6.47
CA GLY A 133 0.99 -14.71 6.10
C GLY A 133 1.73 -13.38 6.20
N THR A 134 2.83 -13.25 5.48
CA THR A 134 3.67 -12.05 5.45
C THR A 134 4.13 -11.79 4.02
N GLU A 135 4.14 -10.54 3.62
CA GLU A 135 4.69 -10.06 2.37
C GLU A 135 5.69 -8.94 2.68
N ARG A 136 6.72 -8.81 1.87
CA ARG A 136 7.65 -7.68 1.98
C ARG A 136 7.38 -6.70 0.85
N PHE A 137 7.29 -5.41 1.21
CA PHE A 137 7.28 -4.27 0.30
C PHE A 137 8.64 -3.59 0.30
N GLY A 138 9.08 -3.16 -0.88
CA GLY A 138 10.20 -2.25 -1.04
C GLY A 138 9.69 -0.84 -1.34
N ILE A 139 10.29 0.17 -0.72
CA ILE A 139 10.05 1.59 -1.00
C ILE A 139 11.33 2.15 -1.60
N ILE A 140 11.23 2.65 -2.83
CA ILE A 140 12.37 3.02 -3.65
C ILE A 140 12.72 4.48 -3.42
N ASP A 141 14.02 4.74 -3.32
CA ASP A 141 14.57 6.10 -3.26
C ASP A 141 14.46 6.80 -4.62
N HIS A 142 13.82 7.95 -4.65
CA HIS A 142 13.63 8.76 -5.86
C HIS A 142 14.92 9.37 -6.39
N GLU A 143 15.88 9.70 -5.52
CA GLU A 143 17.13 10.38 -5.92
C GLU A 143 18.06 9.46 -6.72
N THR A 144 18.01 8.14 -6.42
CA THR A 144 18.89 7.15 -7.05
C THR A 144 18.18 6.27 -8.08
N SER A 145 16.89 6.50 -8.31
CA SER A 145 16.07 5.68 -9.21
C SER A 145 15.66 6.45 -10.45
N LYS A 146 15.44 5.72 -11.55
CA LYS A 146 15.06 6.30 -12.85
C LYS A 146 13.92 5.50 -13.48
N PRO A 147 12.92 6.18 -14.10
CA PRO A 147 11.95 5.50 -14.92
C PRO A 147 12.63 4.69 -16.04
N ASN A 148 12.27 3.42 -16.18
CA ASN A 148 12.73 2.54 -17.25
C ASN A 148 11.61 2.14 -18.23
N SER A 149 10.43 2.73 -18.07
CA SER A 149 9.27 2.56 -18.93
C SER A 149 8.50 3.86 -19.04
N GLN A 150 7.41 3.85 -19.81
CA GLN A 150 6.40 4.91 -19.82
C GLN A 150 5.15 4.43 -19.09
N TYR A 151 4.29 5.33 -18.62
CA TYR A 151 3.00 4.97 -18.04
C TYR A 151 2.13 4.20 -19.03
N ARG A 152 1.65 2.98 -18.63
CA ARG A 152 0.81 2.11 -19.46
C ARG A 152 -0.25 1.36 -18.64
N PRO A 153 -1.48 1.76 -18.61
CA PRO A 153 -2.03 3.11 -18.82
C PRO A 153 -1.75 4.03 -17.65
N ASP A 154 -1.48 3.47 -16.44
CA ASP A 154 -1.34 4.16 -15.17
C ASP A 154 -0.06 3.76 -14.42
N VAL A 155 0.54 2.63 -14.77
CA VAL A 155 1.73 2.06 -14.12
C VAL A 155 2.99 2.46 -14.87
N ILE A 156 4.04 2.81 -14.13
CA ILE A 156 5.40 3.02 -14.62
C ILE A 156 6.37 2.19 -13.77
N HIS A 157 7.47 1.74 -14.37
CA HIS A 157 8.51 0.96 -13.70
C HIS A 157 9.83 1.73 -13.64
N TYR A 158 10.73 1.30 -12.74
CA TYR A 158 11.96 2.01 -12.42
C TYR A 158 13.16 1.07 -12.37
N GLU A 159 14.33 1.58 -12.74
CA GLU A 159 15.61 1.08 -12.25
C GLU A 159 15.90 1.73 -10.90
N TYR A 160 16.35 0.95 -9.93
CA TYR A 160 16.53 1.40 -8.55
C TYR A 160 17.76 0.76 -7.91
N ASP A 161 18.29 1.41 -6.87
CA ASP A 161 19.39 0.90 -6.05
C ASP A 161 18.84 0.12 -4.84
N ASN A 162 19.12 -1.18 -4.79
CA ASN A 162 18.70 -2.05 -3.68
C ASN A 162 19.23 -1.57 -2.32
N ASN A 163 20.43 -0.95 -2.29
CA ASN A 163 21.02 -0.46 -1.04
C ASN A 163 20.36 0.81 -0.51
N LYS A 164 19.57 1.48 -1.35
CA LYS A 164 18.78 2.66 -1.00
C LYS A 164 17.30 2.38 -0.84
N THR A 165 16.87 1.16 -1.16
CA THR A 165 15.48 0.73 -1.01
C THR A 165 15.21 0.36 0.44
N LEU A 166 14.13 0.88 1.01
CA LEU A 166 13.67 0.52 2.34
C LEU A 166 12.69 -0.65 2.24
N PHE A 167 12.95 -1.71 3.01
CA PHE A 167 12.11 -2.90 3.00
C PHE A 167 11.31 -3.03 4.29
N TYR A 168 10.02 -3.33 4.16
CA TYR A 168 9.08 -3.50 5.26
C TYR A 168 8.27 -4.77 5.12
N ASP A 169 8.09 -5.50 6.21
CA ASP A 169 7.25 -6.70 6.23
C ASP A 169 5.81 -6.33 6.60
N SER A 170 4.89 -6.66 5.71
CA SER A 170 3.45 -6.51 5.93
C SER A 170 2.91 -7.74 6.63
N THR A 171 2.34 -7.54 7.78
CA THR A 171 1.69 -8.55 8.64
C THR A 171 0.19 -8.27 8.75
N PRO A 172 -0.64 -9.22 9.23
CA PRO A 172 -2.10 -9.04 9.28
C PRO A 172 -2.60 -7.90 10.19
N ASP A 173 -1.74 -7.29 10.99
CA ASP A 173 -2.07 -6.15 11.86
C ASP A 173 -1.73 -4.79 11.22
N LYS A 174 -1.11 -4.79 10.02
CA LYS A 174 -0.71 -3.60 9.27
C LYS A 174 -1.28 -3.59 7.86
N PHE A 175 -1.57 -2.40 7.35
CA PHE A 175 -1.84 -2.18 5.94
C PHE A 175 -0.96 -1.06 5.40
N PHE A 176 -0.73 -1.07 4.10
CA PHE A 176 0.01 -0.04 3.39
C PHE A 176 -0.92 0.74 2.48
N ILE A 177 -0.60 2.00 2.24
CA ILE A 177 -1.23 2.83 1.22
C ILE A 177 -0.11 3.45 0.40
N PHE A 178 -0.12 3.17 -0.89
CA PHE A 178 0.76 3.81 -1.87
C PHE A 178 -0.07 4.82 -2.66
N PHE A 179 0.28 6.08 -2.52
CA PHE A 179 -0.35 7.17 -3.26
C PHE A 179 0.28 7.30 -4.64
N PRO A 180 -0.32 8.07 -5.58
CA PRO A 180 0.35 8.40 -6.82
C PRO A 180 1.78 8.87 -6.58
N ASP A 181 2.72 8.33 -7.34
CA ASP A 181 4.16 8.52 -7.23
C ASP A 181 4.85 7.94 -5.97
N ASP A 182 4.17 7.18 -5.14
CA ASP A 182 4.85 6.33 -4.17
C ASP A 182 5.49 5.13 -4.92
N TRP A 183 6.80 5.18 -5.11
CA TRP A 183 7.54 4.16 -5.86
C TRP A 183 7.79 2.95 -4.99
N HIS A 184 7.24 1.81 -5.38
CA HIS A 184 7.25 0.63 -4.51
C HIS A 184 7.48 -0.68 -5.29
N ILE A 185 7.77 -1.74 -4.55
CA ILE A 185 7.88 -3.11 -5.03
C ILE A 185 7.00 -3.98 -4.13
N ALA A 186 6.16 -4.80 -4.73
CA ALA A 186 5.28 -5.71 -4.00
C ALA A 186 5.72 -7.18 -4.14
N LYS A 187 5.17 -8.04 -3.30
CA LYS A 187 5.29 -9.51 -3.39
C LYS A 187 6.72 -10.04 -3.25
N ILE A 188 7.55 -9.39 -2.45
CA ILE A 188 8.92 -9.83 -2.19
C ILE A 188 8.92 -10.91 -1.12
N ASN A 189 9.80 -11.90 -1.26
CA ASN A 189 10.04 -12.92 -0.23
C ASN A 189 10.52 -12.27 1.07
N THR A 190 9.90 -12.66 2.18
CA THR A 190 10.45 -12.39 3.50
C THR A 190 11.54 -13.43 3.75
N CYS A 191 12.79 -13.01 3.74
CA CYS A 191 13.91 -13.87 4.07
C CYS A 191 13.91 -14.15 5.58
N LEU A 192 13.12 -15.12 6.03
CA LEU A 192 13.42 -15.82 7.24
C LEU A 192 14.52 -16.81 6.87
N LEU A 193 15.77 -16.41 7.00
CA LEU A 193 16.87 -17.35 7.15
C LEU A 193 16.61 -18.13 8.43
N TYR A 194 15.87 -19.23 8.33
CA TYR A 194 15.98 -20.30 9.28
C TYR A 194 17.39 -20.87 9.10
N THR A 195 18.36 -20.32 9.81
CA THR A 195 19.54 -21.07 10.16
C THR A 195 19.08 -22.13 11.15
N SER A 196 18.66 -23.27 10.61
CA SER A 196 18.57 -24.49 11.42
C SER A 196 19.96 -24.68 12.03
N PRO A 197 20.08 -24.75 13.36
CA PRO A 197 21.34 -25.18 13.94
C PRO A 197 21.59 -26.59 13.42
N SER A 198 22.68 -26.76 12.66
CA SER A 198 23.18 -28.08 12.32
C SER A 198 23.34 -28.88 13.62
N PRO A 199 22.80 -30.11 13.72
CA PRO A 199 23.16 -30.96 14.82
C PRO A 199 24.68 -31.17 14.73
N ARG A 200 25.41 -30.64 15.65
CA ARG A 200 26.82 -31.04 15.83
C ARG A 200 26.81 -32.33 16.61
N ASP A 201 27.41 -33.33 15.97
CA ASP A 201 27.83 -34.60 16.53
C ASP A 201 28.58 -34.46 17.86
#